data_6e737736fe4acb7a97cb3f936bcace2b
#
_entry.id   6e737736fe4acb7a97cb3f936bcace2b
#
_cell.length_a   1.000
_cell.length_b   1.000
_cell.length_c   1.000
_cell.angle_alpha   90.00
_cell.angle_beta   90.00
_cell.angle_gamma   90.00
#
_symmetry.space_group_name_H-M   'P 1'
#
loop_
_entity.id
_entity.type
_entity.pdbx_description
1 polymer ?
#
loop_
_entity_poly.entity_id
_entity_poly.type
_entity_poly.pdbx_seq_one_letter_code
_entity_poly.pdbx_strand_id
1 'polypeptide(L)'
;VLYGGYTGQPGSITVPTTASGTQSFNFTGTIGSFNASNLSVVGLLINSTTGEIMNANEGPLGFVGISENDVVDFFNVYPNPATTNATLAFDLNTSSIANINIVNAMGQTIYNQSVAGSNGLQGVTINTANMANGMYFVNLTVEGKVVTKKLSINK
;
A
#
# COMPACT_ATOMS: atom_id res chain seq x y z
N VAL A 1 -24.76 12.54 -2.22
CA VAL A 1 -24.36 13.92 -1.90
C VAL A 1 -23.51 14.42 -3.05
N LEU A 2 -24.04 15.39 -3.79
CA LEU A 2 -23.28 16.08 -4.82
C LEU A 2 -22.37 17.11 -4.15
N TYR A 3 -21.09 16.90 -4.23
CA TYR A 3 -20.09 17.83 -3.74
C TYR A 3 -19.53 18.60 -4.93
N GLY A 4 -19.78 19.87 -4.97
CA GLY A 4 -19.34 20.79 -6.01
C GLY A 4 -20.35 20.98 -7.14
N GLY A 5 -20.47 22.19 -7.59
CA GLY A 5 -21.17 22.53 -8.82
C GLY A 5 -20.27 22.36 -10.04
N TYR A 6 -20.83 22.43 -11.22
CA TYR A 6 -20.09 22.18 -12.45
C TYR A 6 -19.24 23.35 -12.94
N THR A 7 -19.28 24.51 -12.30
CA THR A 7 -18.45 25.66 -12.65
C THR A 7 -17.88 26.33 -11.40
N GLY A 8 -16.57 26.32 -11.25
CA GLY A 8 -15.85 27.09 -10.23
C GLY A 8 -16.14 26.72 -8.79
N GLN A 9 -16.81 25.62 -8.54
CA GLN A 9 -17.08 25.12 -7.18
C GLN A 9 -15.91 24.25 -6.68
N PRO A 10 -15.75 24.09 -5.36
CA PRO A 10 -14.76 23.15 -4.84
C PRO A 10 -14.90 21.76 -5.48
N GLY A 11 -13.80 21.23 -5.99
CA GLY A 11 -13.77 19.94 -6.70
C GLY A 11 -13.90 20.03 -8.23
N SER A 12 -13.99 21.23 -8.82
CA SER A 12 -13.91 21.42 -10.27
C SER A 12 -12.56 22.01 -10.68
N ILE A 13 -12.07 21.60 -11.85
CA ILE A 13 -10.90 22.20 -12.51
C ILE A 13 -11.27 22.53 -13.95
N THR A 14 -10.69 23.59 -14.50
CA THR A 14 -10.83 23.93 -15.91
C THR A 14 -9.75 23.20 -16.71
N VAL A 15 -10.17 22.38 -17.68
CA VAL A 15 -9.28 21.68 -18.59
C VAL A 15 -9.29 22.41 -19.94
N PRO A 16 -8.16 22.91 -20.46
CA PRO A 16 -8.09 23.52 -21.78
C PRO A 16 -8.47 22.51 -22.87
N THR A 17 -9.13 22.96 -23.91
CA THR A 17 -9.55 22.12 -25.05
C THR A 17 -8.38 21.48 -25.80
N THR A 18 -7.18 22.04 -25.64
CA THR A 18 -5.94 21.53 -26.23
C THR A 18 -5.15 20.61 -25.30
N ALA A 19 -5.61 20.41 -24.06
CA ALA A 19 -4.93 19.55 -23.12
C ALA A 19 -5.03 18.10 -23.51
N SER A 20 -3.89 17.42 -23.52
CA SER A 20 -3.81 15.97 -23.68
C SER A 20 -3.06 15.36 -22.49
N GLY A 21 -3.39 14.13 -22.13
CA GLY A 21 -2.77 13.42 -21.02
C GLY A 21 -3.62 13.40 -19.76
N THR A 22 -3.02 12.95 -18.66
CA THR A 22 -3.68 12.83 -17.36
C THR A 22 -3.65 14.16 -16.63
N GLN A 23 -4.80 14.60 -16.14
CA GLN A 23 -4.93 15.74 -15.24
C GLN A 23 -5.21 15.21 -13.83
N SER A 24 -4.47 15.70 -12.85
CA SER A 24 -4.63 15.33 -11.45
C SER A 24 -4.99 16.56 -10.62
N PHE A 25 -5.91 16.41 -9.71
CA PHE A 25 -6.20 17.42 -8.71
C PHE A 25 -6.48 16.77 -7.35
N ASN A 26 -6.15 17.50 -6.31
CA ASN A 26 -6.39 17.07 -4.94
C ASN A 26 -7.72 17.64 -4.46
N PHE A 27 -8.55 16.78 -3.95
CA PHE A 27 -9.82 17.13 -3.36
C PHE A 27 -9.81 16.71 -1.89
N THR A 28 -10.12 17.63 -1.00
CA THR A 28 -10.25 17.35 0.43
C THR A 28 -11.68 17.61 0.87
N GLY A 29 -12.29 16.62 1.47
CA GLY A 29 -13.64 16.70 2.00
C GLY A 29 -13.82 15.82 3.22
N THR A 30 -14.77 16.18 4.08
CA THR A 30 -15.15 15.35 5.20
C THR A 30 -16.36 14.52 4.81
N ILE A 31 -16.23 13.20 4.83
CA ILE A 31 -17.33 12.28 4.50
C ILE A 31 -18.24 11.98 5.67
N GLY A 32 -18.01 12.59 6.83
CA GLY A 32 -18.83 12.41 8.03
C GLY A 32 -18.88 10.97 8.50
N SER A 33 -20.07 10.50 8.82
CA SER A 33 -20.30 9.13 9.31
C SER A 33 -20.64 8.11 8.22
N PHE A 34 -20.43 8.44 6.95
CA PHE A 34 -20.68 7.49 5.86
C PHE A 34 -19.61 6.39 5.82
N ASN A 35 -20.06 5.18 5.48
CA ASN A 35 -19.13 4.08 5.25
C ASN A 35 -18.44 4.28 3.89
N ALA A 36 -17.18 4.50 3.94
CA ALA A 36 -16.38 4.84 2.77
C ALA A 36 -16.29 3.71 1.72
N SER A 37 -16.44 2.44 2.12
CA SER A 37 -16.49 1.31 1.19
C SER A 37 -17.73 1.33 0.27
N ASN A 38 -18.74 2.11 0.64
CA ASN A 38 -19.99 2.25 -0.12
C ASN A 38 -20.05 3.57 -0.90
N LEU A 39 -18.93 4.27 -1.00
CA LEU A 39 -18.85 5.53 -1.72
C LEU A 39 -18.04 5.35 -3.02
N SER A 40 -18.41 6.08 -4.03
CA SER A 40 -17.66 6.19 -5.28
C SER A 40 -17.46 7.66 -5.66
N VAL A 41 -16.41 7.90 -6.43
CA VAL A 41 -16.15 9.21 -7.03
C VAL A 41 -16.60 9.17 -8.48
N VAL A 42 -17.43 10.12 -8.86
CA VAL A 42 -17.84 10.32 -10.25
C VAL A 42 -17.15 11.56 -10.79
N GLY A 43 -16.30 11.37 -11.79
CA GLY A 43 -15.70 12.45 -12.56
C GLY A 43 -16.55 12.77 -13.78
N LEU A 44 -16.90 14.03 -13.96
CA LEU A 44 -17.66 14.51 -15.12
C LEU A 44 -16.81 15.50 -15.94
N LEU A 45 -16.68 15.23 -17.24
CA LEU A 45 -16.15 16.22 -18.18
C LEU A 45 -17.33 16.97 -18.80
N ILE A 46 -17.42 18.27 -18.50
CA ILE A 46 -18.54 19.10 -18.91
C ILE A 46 -18.04 20.21 -19.84
N ASN A 47 -18.73 20.43 -20.95
CA ASN A 47 -18.52 21.60 -21.78
C ASN A 47 -18.97 22.86 -21.02
N SER A 48 -18.03 23.75 -20.72
CA SER A 48 -18.32 24.95 -19.92
C SER A 48 -19.25 25.96 -20.60
N THR A 49 -19.42 25.87 -21.91
CA THR A 49 -20.28 26.79 -22.68
C THR A 49 -21.70 26.27 -22.82
N THR A 50 -21.86 24.95 -23.08
CA THR A 50 -23.16 24.35 -23.32
C THR A 50 -23.76 23.67 -22.10
N GLY A 51 -22.92 23.31 -21.10
CA GLY A 51 -23.34 22.53 -19.95
C GLY A 51 -23.49 21.04 -20.23
N GLU A 52 -23.18 20.58 -21.46
CA GLU A 52 -23.27 19.16 -21.83
C GLU A 52 -22.22 18.33 -21.20
N ILE A 53 -22.57 17.14 -20.70
CA ILE A 53 -21.64 16.14 -20.19
C ILE A 53 -21.00 15.46 -21.39
N MET A 54 -19.71 15.72 -21.60
CA MET A 54 -18.93 15.15 -22.71
C MET A 54 -18.47 13.74 -22.41
N ASN A 55 -18.17 13.47 -21.14
CA ASN A 55 -17.75 12.15 -20.65
C ASN A 55 -17.98 12.05 -19.15
N ALA A 56 -18.14 10.83 -18.67
CA ALA A 56 -18.24 10.53 -17.24
C ALA A 56 -17.50 9.22 -16.94
N ASN A 57 -16.83 9.18 -15.80
CA ASN A 57 -16.25 7.96 -15.30
C ASN A 57 -16.47 7.87 -13.79
N GLU A 58 -16.69 6.67 -13.31
CA GLU A 58 -16.86 6.34 -11.91
C GLU A 58 -15.72 5.45 -11.44
N GLY A 59 -15.22 5.74 -10.28
CA GLY A 59 -14.23 4.92 -9.60
C GLY A 59 -14.56 4.76 -8.13
N PRO A 60 -14.12 3.68 -7.49
CA PRO A 60 -14.24 3.55 -6.05
C PRO A 60 -13.48 4.71 -5.40
N LEU A 61 -13.93 5.15 -4.23
CA LEU A 61 -13.08 5.93 -3.35
C LEU A 61 -11.86 5.07 -3.03
N GLY A 62 -10.80 5.24 -3.81
CA GLY A 62 -9.51 4.80 -3.35
C GLY A 62 -9.21 5.64 -2.11
N PHE A 63 -9.23 5.02 -0.94
CA PHE A 63 -8.47 5.60 0.14
C PHE A 63 -7.04 5.72 -0.38
N VAL A 64 -6.61 6.91 -0.63
CA VAL A 64 -5.24 7.24 -0.34
C VAL A 64 -5.22 7.23 1.19
N GLY A 65 -5.34 6.03 1.78
CA GLY A 65 -4.84 5.81 3.10
C GLY A 65 -3.41 6.27 2.97
N ILE A 66 -2.96 7.13 3.83
CA ILE A 66 -1.55 7.32 4.09
C ILE A 66 -1.05 5.88 4.09
N SER A 67 -0.20 5.53 3.13
CA SER A 67 0.46 4.24 3.16
C SER A 67 1.09 4.20 4.54
N GLU A 68 0.53 3.40 5.44
CA GLU A 68 1.07 3.32 6.81
C GLU A 68 2.52 2.84 6.78
N ASN A 69 3.03 2.58 5.58
CA ASN A 69 4.36 2.09 5.28
C ASN A 69 5.11 2.94 4.24
N ASP A 70 5.17 4.25 4.43
CA ASP A 70 6.02 5.13 3.61
C ASP A 70 7.52 4.77 3.68
N VAL A 71 7.90 3.84 4.54
CA VAL A 71 9.29 3.41 4.77
C VAL A 71 9.60 2.10 4.05
N VAL A 72 8.59 1.26 3.79
CA VAL A 72 8.72 -0.05 3.13
C VAL A 72 7.75 -0.13 1.95
N ASP A 73 8.25 0.03 0.73
CA ASP A 73 7.44 -0.03 -0.48
C ASP A 73 7.11 -1.46 -0.90
N PHE A 74 7.99 -2.38 -0.59
CA PHE A 74 7.85 -3.78 -0.95
C PHE A 74 8.34 -4.68 0.16
N PHE A 75 7.59 -5.75 0.46
CA PHE A 75 8.03 -6.83 1.34
C PHE A 75 7.47 -8.16 0.86
N ASN A 76 8.35 -9.12 0.60
CA ASN A 76 7.95 -10.48 0.22
C ASN A 76 8.89 -11.54 0.81
N VAL A 77 8.41 -12.80 0.88
CA VAL A 77 9.14 -13.94 1.43
C VAL A 77 9.05 -15.10 0.45
N TYR A 78 10.20 -15.58 -0.02
CA TYR A 78 10.27 -16.69 -0.97
C TYR A 78 11.50 -17.60 -0.76
N PRO A 79 11.41 -18.89 -1.16
CA PRO A 79 10.21 -19.57 -1.57
C PRO A 79 9.20 -19.69 -0.42
N ASN A 80 7.92 -19.78 -0.78
CA ASN A 80 6.85 -20.02 0.18
C ASN A 80 5.84 -21.02 -0.45
N PRO A 81 5.78 -22.28 -0.02
CA PRO A 81 6.47 -22.87 1.15
C PRO A 81 8.00 -22.93 1.04
N ALA A 82 8.66 -22.77 2.19
CA ALA A 82 10.09 -22.93 2.34
C ALA A 82 10.45 -24.32 2.87
N THR A 83 11.66 -24.80 2.53
CA THR A 83 12.22 -26.05 3.03
C THR A 83 13.43 -25.78 3.95
N THR A 84 14.56 -25.40 3.38
CA THR A 84 15.83 -25.17 4.08
C THR A 84 16.15 -23.70 4.31
N ASN A 85 15.73 -22.84 3.39
CA ASN A 85 15.98 -21.41 3.45
C ASN A 85 14.75 -20.64 2.94
N ALA A 86 14.57 -19.44 3.45
CA ALA A 86 13.65 -18.45 2.91
C ALA A 86 14.37 -17.11 2.76
N THR A 87 14.14 -16.39 1.68
CA THR A 87 14.66 -15.06 1.44
C THR A 87 13.56 -14.03 1.69
N LEU A 88 13.83 -13.08 2.55
CA LEU A 88 13.03 -11.89 2.74
C LEU A 88 13.55 -10.81 1.80
N ALA A 89 12.74 -10.41 0.84
CA ALA A 89 13.04 -9.28 -0.03
C ALA A 89 12.16 -8.09 0.39
N PHE A 90 12.78 -6.96 0.62
CA PHE A 90 12.09 -5.73 1.00
C PHE A 90 12.79 -4.52 0.38
N ASP A 91 12.02 -3.48 0.13
CA ASP A 91 12.49 -2.22 -0.43
C ASP A 91 12.28 -1.10 0.59
N LEU A 92 13.34 -0.35 0.90
CA LEU A 92 13.31 0.75 1.85
C LEU A 92 13.46 2.08 1.12
N ASN A 93 12.61 3.04 1.44
CA ASN A 93 12.68 4.40 0.92
C ASN A 93 13.80 5.23 1.54
N THR A 94 14.31 4.81 2.68
CA THR A 94 15.40 5.47 3.41
C THR A 94 16.34 4.44 4.02
N SER A 95 17.58 4.85 4.29
CA SER A 95 18.52 4.00 5.04
C SER A 95 18.11 3.95 6.51
N SER A 96 17.67 2.79 6.97
CA SER A 96 17.12 2.57 8.31
C SER A 96 17.47 1.17 8.84
N ILE A 97 17.36 0.98 10.15
CA ILE A 97 17.49 -0.35 10.75
C ILE A 97 16.17 -1.11 10.54
N ALA A 98 16.27 -2.26 9.88
CA ALA A 98 15.18 -3.19 9.71
C ALA A 98 15.29 -4.33 10.74
N ASN A 99 14.26 -4.49 11.56
CA ASN A 99 14.17 -5.56 12.54
C ASN A 99 13.26 -6.66 11.98
N ILE A 100 13.83 -7.85 11.83
CA ILE A 100 13.12 -9.03 11.34
C ILE A 100 12.80 -9.92 12.54
N ASN A 101 11.52 -10.20 12.76
CA ASN A 101 11.04 -11.11 13.79
C ASN A 101 10.15 -12.16 13.17
N ILE A 102 10.42 -13.45 13.43
CA ILE A 102 9.58 -14.55 12.98
C ILE A 102 8.95 -15.21 14.19
N VAL A 103 7.63 -15.31 14.17
CA VAL A 103 6.85 -15.96 15.22
C VAL A 103 6.10 -17.16 14.66
N ASN A 104 5.89 -18.19 15.50
CA ASN A 104 5.04 -19.32 15.17
C ASN A 104 3.54 -18.95 15.34
N ALA A 105 2.64 -19.90 15.05
CA ALA A 105 1.19 -19.70 15.19
C ALA A 105 0.73 -19.43 16.64
N MET A 106 1.55 -19.71 17.65
CA MET A 106 1.30 -19.43 19.06
C MET A 106 1.85 -18.06 19.50
N GLY A 107 2.48 -17.30 18.58
CA GLY A 107 3.10 -16.01 18.87
C GLY A 107 4.49 -16.07 19.49
N GLN A 108 5.09 -17.28 19.61
CA GLN A 108 6.44 -17.42 20.15
C GLN A 108 7.47 -16.98 19.10
N THR A 109 8.43 -16.16 19.49
CA THR A 109 9.54 -15.74 18.64
C THR A 109 10.49 -16.91 18.40
N ILE A 110 10.66 -17.25 17.12
CA ILE A 110 11.55 -18.33 16.66
C ILE A 110 12.87 -17.75 16.09
N TYR A 111 12.78 -16.54 15.55
CA TYR A 111 13.94 -15.87 14.96
C TYR A 111 13.81 -14.36 15.15
N ASN A 112 14.95 -13.72 15.41
CA ASN A 112 15.05 -12.26 15.53
C ASN A 112 16.42 -11.80 15.03
N GLN A 113 16.44 -10.81 14.14
CA GLN A 113 17.65 -10.20 13.62
C GLN A 113 17.39 -8.75 13.25
N SER A 114 18.35 -7.89 13.59
CA SER A 114 18.42 -6.51 13.09
C SER A 114 19.43 -6.43 11.95
N VAL A 115 19.04 -5.79 10.86
CA VAL A 115 19.93 -5.54 9.71
C VAL A 115 19.96 -4.05 9.41
N ALA A 116 21.15 -3.55 9.09
CA ALA A 116 21.27 -2.19 8.58
C ALA A 116 20.80 -2.21 7.13
N GLY A 117 19.68 -1.54 6.86
CA GLY A 117 19.11 -1.39 5.54
C GLY A 117 19.61 -0.11 4.87
N SER A 118 19.87 -0.19 3.56
CA SER A 118 20.10 0.97 2.69
C SER A 118 18.84 1.30 1.92
N ASN A 119 18.76 2.49 1.34
CA ASN A 119 17.71 2.80 0.38
C ASN A 119 17.74 1.79 -0.79
N GLY A 120 16.56 1.32 -1.21
CA GLY A 120 16.38 0.38 -2.31
C GLY A 120 16.16 -1.07 -1.87
N LEU A 121 16.09 -1.95 -2.87
CA LEU A 121 15.77 -3.36 -2.69
C LEU A 121 16.89 -4.12 -1.97
N GLN A 122 16.51 -4.91 -0.98
CA GLN A 122 17.38 -5.73 -0.18
C GLN A 122 16.85 -7.14 -0.01
N GLY A 123 17.77 -8.09 0.28
CA GLY A 123 17.44 -9.47 0.53
C GLY A 123 18.16 -10.00 1.76
N VAL A 124 17.42 -10.64 2.67
CA VAL A 124 17.95 -11.33 3.84
C VAL A 124 17.56 -12.79 3.76
N THR A 125 18.55 -13.69 3.74
CA THR A 125 18.29 -15.13 3.71
C THR A 125 18.27 -15.68 5.13
N ILE A 126 17.20 -16.40 5.46
CA ILE A 126 16.97 -17.03 6.75
C ILE A 126 17.06 -18.54 6.57
N ASN A 127 17.84 -19.18 7.45
CA ASN A 127 17.89 -20.64 7.49
C ASN A 127 16.64 -21.17 8.22
N THR A 128 15.81 -21.92 7.50
CA THR A 128 14.59 -22.54 8.02
C THR A 128 14.75 -24.03 8.29
N ALA A 129 15.96 -24.60 8.07
CA ALA A 129 16.21 -26.03 8.19
C ALA A 129 15.87 -26.61 9.59
N ASN A 130 16.01 -25.80 10.64
CA ASN A 130 15.72 -26.22 12.02
C ASN A 130 14.31 -25.83 12.49
N MET A 131 13.51 -25.14 11.65
CA MET A 131 12.13 -24.81 11.98
C MET A 131 11.22 -26.01 11.69
N ALA A 132 10.22 -26.24 12.51
CA ALA A 132 9.24 -27.31 12.28
C ALA A 132 8.33 -27.00 11.09
N ASN A 133 7.72 -28.05 10.50
CA ASN A 133 6.68 -27.83 9.52
C ASN A 133 5.52 -27.06 10.14
N GLY A 134 5.00 -26.08 9.43
CA GLY A 134 3.90 -25.26 9.94
C GLY A 134 3.86 -23.85 9.37
N MET A 135 3.03 -23.04 9.98
CA MET A 135 2.81 -21.65 9.58
C MET A 135 3.53 -20.70 10.54
N TYR A 136 4.19 -19.73 9.97
CA TYR A 136 4.93 -18.66 10.67
C TYR A 136 4.49 -17.31 10.14
N PHE A 137 4.68 -16.29 10.96
CA PHE A 137 4.49 -14.89 10.58
C PHE A 137 5.84 -14.17 10.65
N VAL A 138 6.22 -13.57 9.54
CA VAL A 138 7.44 -12.78 9.41
C VAL A 138 7.07 -11.32 9.53
N ASN A 139 7.52 -10.69 10.59
CA ASN A 139 7.33 -9.28 10.87
C ASN A 139 8.60 -8.51 10.51
N LEU A 140 8.48 -7.54 9.64
CA LEU A 140 9.51 -6.57 9.33
C LEU A 140 9.14 -5.24 9.99
N THR A 141 9.97 -4.78 10.91
CA THR A 141 9.77 -3.51 11.61
C THR A 141 10.84 -2.52 11.20
N VAL A 142 10.42 -1.38 10.65
CA VAL A 142 11.30 -0.27 10.24
C VAL A 142 10.70 1.02 10.79
N GLU A 143 11.49 1.79 11.52
CA GLU A 143 11.06 3.06 12.13
C GLU A 143 9.76 2.97 12.94
N GLY A 144 9.58 1.84 13.66
CA GLY A 144 8.38 1.58 14.45
C GLY A 144 7.16 1.11 13.68
N LYS A 145 7.22 1.07 12.35
CA LYS A 145 6.17 0.52 11.49
C LYS A 145 6.42 -0.96 11.23
N VAL A 146 5.35 -1.78 11.26
CA VAL A 146 5.43 -3.24 11.12
C VAL A 146 4.68 -3.70 9.88
N VAL A 147 5.36 -4.47 9.04
CA VAL A 147 4.74 -5.20 7.92
C VAL A 147 4.86 -6.69 8.18
N THR A 148 3.77 -7.43 8.00
CA THR A 148 3.73 -8.87 8.27
C THR A 148 3.45 -9.67 7.00
N LYS A 149 4.21 -10.76 6.81
CA LYS A 149 3.96 -11.77 5.76
C LYS A 149 3.88 -13.16 6.37
N LYS A 150 3.04 -13.99 5.77
CA LYS A 150 2.92 -15.40 6.14
C LYS A 150 4.02 -16.23 5.45
N LEU A 151 4.67 -17.11 6.21
CA LEU A 151 5.63 -18.08 5.73
C LEU A 151 5.15 -19.49 6.11
N SER A 152 5.03 -20.35 5.14
CA SER A 152 4.77 -21.78 5.35
C SER A 152 6.06 -22.56 5.23
N ILE A 153 6.31 -23.48 6.14
CA ILE A 153 7.45 -24.41 6.08
C ILE A 153 6.92 -25.81 5.85
N ASN A 154 7.42 -26.46 4.81
CA ASN A 154 7.07 -27.82 4.45
C ASN A 154 8.33 -28.56 3.97
N LYS A 155 8.71 -29.60 4.70
CA LYS A 155 9.89 -30.45 4.46
C LYS A 155 9.49 -31.84 4.08
#